data_191002323b845c8c30560a034423a107
#
_entry.id   191002323b845c8c30560a034423a107
#
_cell.length_a   1.000
_cell.length_b   1.000
_cell.length_c   1.000
_cell.angle_alpha   90.00
_cell.angle_beta   90.00
_cell.angle_gamma   90.00
#
_symmetry.space_group_name_H-M   'P 1'
#
loop_
_entity.id
_entity.type
_entity.pdbx_description
1 polymer ?
#
loop_
_entity_poly.entity_id
_entity_poly.type
_entity_poly.pdbx_seq_one_letter_code
_entity_poly.pdbx_strand_id
1 'polypeptide(L)'
;GSNNSALHFENYFGKYPHIIRHNRHSVAVLSGEESKEDLEGLAKDMLLYAGLGCRSVSKLFVPRTYDFGALKAACETFKNLLDLNKYRNNIDYHRAIFIMNNRPFVDFGNLLLIENEETATGVSVVNYQYYEDLSEVKAFIDSNKENLQIVVSNLPLIGTNKYGKGQQPRIEEFADGVDTMKWLNSL
;
A
#
# COMPACT_ATOMS: atom_id res chain seq x y z
N GLY A 1 -3.17 -15.45 -3.27
CA GLY A 1 -3.71 -15.49 -4.64
C GLY A 1 -4.54 -14.25 -4.93
N SER A 2 -5.04 -14.10 -6.16
CA SER A 2 -5.98 -13.01 -6.47
C SER A 2 -7.35 -13.30 -5.84
N ASN A 3 -8.21 -12.26 -5.69
CA ASN A 3 -9.58 -12.46 -5.22
C ASN A 3 -10.37 -13.42 -6.12
N ASN A 4 -10.09 -13.43 -7.42
CA ASN A 4 -10.68 -14.41 -8.35
C ASN A 4 -10.25 -15.85 -8.03
N SER A 5 -8.97 -16.06 -7.71
CA SER A 5 -8.50 -17.39 -7.26
C SER A 5 -9.14 -17.79 -5.94
N ALA A 6 -9.34 -16.85 -5.01
CA ALA A 6 -10.01 -17.12 -3.74
C ALA A 6 -11.45 -17.62 -3.94
N LEU A 7 -12.22 -17.02 -4.85
CA LEU A 7 -13.57 -17.48 -5.20
C LEU A 7 -13.59 -18.91 -5.75
N HIS A 8 -12.60 -19.29 -6.57
CA HIS A 8 -12.50 -20.66 -7.05
C HIS A 8 -12.20 -21.63 -5.92
N PHE A 9 -11.27 -21.28 -5.02
CA PHE A 9 -10.97 -22.13 -3.86
C PHE A 9 -12.17 -22.24 -2.91
N GLU A 10 -12.92 -21.17 -2.68
CA GLU A 10 -14.15 -21.19 -1.89
C GLU A 10 -15.17 -22.15 -2.48
N ASN A 11 -15.38 -22.09 -3.79
CA ASN A 11 -16.31 -23.00 -4.49
C ASN A 11 -15.91 -24.48 -4.40
N TYR A 12 -14.61 -24.78 -4.45
CA TYR A 12 -14.14 -26.18 -4.41
C TYR A 12 -13.97 -26.71 -2.99
N PHE A 13 -13.51 -25.90 -2.06
CA PHE A 13 -13.06 -26.33 -0.73
C PHE A 13 -13.84 -25.70 0.42
N GLY A 14 -14.79 -24.78 0.17
CA GLY A 14 -15.53 -24.06 1.20
C GLY A 14 -16.29 -24.94 2.19
N LYS A 15 -16.61 -26.18 1.79
CA LYS A 15 -17.26 -27.18 2.67
C LYS A 15 -16.31 -27.88 3.66
N TYR A 16 -15.00 -27.71 3.50
CA TYR A 16 -13.98 -28.27 4.38
C TYR A 16 -13.39 -27.14 5.25
N PRO A 17 -12.79 -27.45 6.41
CA PRO A 17 -12.02 -26.47 7.14
C PRO A 17 -10.93 -25.86 6.25
N HIS A 18 -10.89 -24.53 6.12
CA HIS A 18 -9.97 -23.86 5.20
C HIS A 18 -9.53 -22.49 5.72
N ILE A 19 -8.41 -22.00 5.22
CA ILE A 19 -7.95 -20.62 5.33
C ILE A 19 -7.72 -20.10 3.91
N ILE A 20 -8.67 -19.34 3.38
CA ILE A 20 -8.56 -18.71 2.06
C ILE A 20 -8.16 -17.25 2.25
N ARG A 21 -6.99 -16.91 1.71
CA ARG A 21 -6.43 -15.55 1.85
C ARG A 21 -6.78 -14.71 0.63
N HIS A 22 -7.33 -13.51 0.89
CA HIS A 22 -7.67 -12.52 -0.10
C HIS A 22 -6.55 -11.51 -0.31
N ASN A 23 -6.64 -10.71 -1.39
CA ASN A 23 -5.73 -9.59 -1.59
C ASN A 23 -5.95 -8.56 -0.48
N ARG A 24 -4.83 -8.11 0.10
CA ARG A 24 -4.80 -7.00 1.05
C ARG A 24 -3.89 -5.91 0.55
N HIS A 25 -4.17 -4.70 0.95
CA HIS A 25 -3.43 -3.50 0.59
C HIS A 25 -2.90 -2.83 1.85
N SER A 26 -1.89 -1.99 1.69
CA SER A 26 -1.37 -1.19 2.79
C SER A 26 -1.49 0.29 2.47
N VAL A 27 -1.76 1.07 3.51
CA VAL A 27 -1.96 2.51 3.38
C VAL A 27 -1.01 3.26 4.29
N ALA A 28 -0.68 4.50 3.93
CA ALA A 28 0.04 5.41 4.80
C ALA A 28 -0.79 6.67 5.06
N VAL A 29 -0.66 7.21 6.27
CA VAL A 29 -1.32 8.46 6.68
C VAL A 29 -0.26 9.47 7.07
N LEU A 30 -0.18 10.56 6.32
CA LEU A 30 0.81 11.60 6.48
C LEU A 30 0.16 12.82 7.16
N SER A 31 0.95 13.52 7.99
CA SER A 31 0.54 14.78 8.64
C SER A 31 0.93 16.03 7.85
N GLY A 32 1.94 15.91 6.98
CA GLY A 32 2.60 17.02 6.32
C GLY A 32 3.84 17.55 7.08
N GLU A 33 4.14 16.97 8.24
CA GLU A 33 5.27 17.35 9.10
C GLU A 33 6.30 16.22 9.25
N GLU A 34 6.32 15.28 8.26
CA GLU A 34 7.23 14.15 8.28
C GLU A 34 8.69 14.61 8.19
N SER A 35 9.55 14.01 9.03
CA SER A 35 10.99 14.20 8.92
C SER A 35 11.54 13.57 7.63
N LYS A 36 12.75 13.91 7.26
CA LYS A 36 13.44 13.30 6.12
C LYS A 36 13.55 11.78 6.30
N GLU A 37 13.87 11.33 7.51
CA GLU A 37 13.98 9.91 7.87
C GLU A 37 12.64 9.19 7.75
N ASP A 38 11.53 9.85 8.10
CA ASP A 38 10.18 9.32 7.95
C ASP A 38 9.84 9.11 6.47
N LEU A 39 10.14 10.11 5.62
CA LEU A 39 9.90 10.03 4.19
C LEU A 39 10.78 8.99 3.49
N GLU A 40 12.05 8.84 3.91
CA GLU A 40 12.92 7.75 3.44
C GLU A 40 12.38 6.38 3.87
N GLY A 41 11.83 6.29 5.08
CA GLY A 41 11.12 5.12 5.58
C GLY A 41 9.89 4.80 4.75
N LEU A 42 9.05 5.79 4.47
CA LEU A 42 7.86 5.64 3.64
C LEU A 42 8.20 5.24 2.20
N ALA A 43 9.28 5.80 1.62
CA ALA A 43 9.75 5.40 0.31
C ALA A 43 10.13 3.90 0.27
N LYS A 44 10.74 3.36 1.34
CA LYS A 44 10.97 1.92 1.50
C LYS A 44 9.67 1.14 1.56
N ASP A 45 8.70 1.62 2.33
CA ASP A 45 7.41 0.94 2.47
C ASP A 45 6.61 0.92 1.16
N MET A 46 6.81 1.90 0.27
CA MET A 46 6.18 1.95 -1.05
C MET A 46 6.93 1.14 -2.12
N LEU A 47 8.26 1.25 -2.16
CA LEU A 47 9.06 0.87 -3.33
C LEU A 47 9.93 -0.38 -3.14
N LEU A 48 10.17 -0.81 -1.90
CA LEU A 48 10.88 -2.05 -1.66
C LEU A 48 10.12 -3.20 -2.32
N TYR A 49 10.85 -4.12 -2.96
CA TYR A 49 10.27 -5.19 -3.79
C TYR A 49 9.38 -4.68 -4.94
N ALA A 50 9.69 -3.49 -5.49
CA ALA A 50 8.95 -2.84 -6.58
C ALA A 50 7.46 -2.58 -6.26
N GLY A 51 7.10 -2.43 -4.99
CA GLY A 51 5.72 -2.21 -4.54
C GLY A 51 4.78 -3.41 -4.69
N LEU A 52 5.31 -4.62 -4.92
CA LEU A 52 4.50 -5.80 -5.25
C LEU A 52 3.99 -6.59 -4.04
N GLY A 53 4.44 -6.26 -2.83
CA GLY A 53 4.02 -6.95 -1.62
C GLY A 53 2.68 -6.44 -1.06
N CYS A 54 1.90 -7.30 -0.39
CA CYS A 54 0.70 -6.86 0.33
C CYS A 54 0.99 -5.83 1.43
N ARG A 55 2.23 -5.81 1.96
CA ARG A 55 2.71 -4.81 2.92
C ARG A 55 3.28 -3.55 2.24
N SER A 56 3.35 -3.51 0.91
CA SER A 56 3.77 -2.31 0.19
C SER A 56 2.63 -1.29 0.21
N VAL A 57 2.96 -0.06 0.59
CA VAL A 57 1.99 1.03 0.63
C VAL A 57 1.54 1.37 -0.78
N SER A 58 0.25 1.18 -1.06
CA SER A 58 -0.39 1.45 -2.35
C SER A 58 -1.31 2.69 -2.33
N LYS A 59 -1.59 3.22 -1.14
CA LYS A 59 -2.40 4.44 -0.99
C LYS A 59 -1.87 5.33 0.13
N LEU A 60 -1.87 6.64 -0.14
CA LEU A 60 -1.50 7.70 0.80
C LEU A 60 -2.75 8.51 1.18
N PHE A 61 -2.93 8.78 2.45
CA PHE A 61 -3.79 9.83 2.95
C PHE A 61 -2.93 11.04 3.29
N VAL A 62 -3.22 12.19 2.71
CA VAL A 62 -2.44 13.42 2.85
C VAL A 62 -3.34 14.61 3.16
N PRO A 63 -2.90 15.60 3.94
CA PRO A 63 -3.65 16.84 4.11
C PRO A 63 -3.74 17.62 2.79
N ARG A 64 -4.77 18.46 2.62
CA ARG A 64 -5.00 19.20 1.35
C ARG A 64 -3.83 20.08 0.92
N THR A 65 -3.02 20.54 1.85
CA THR A 65 -1.87 21.41 1.59
C THR A 65 -0.56 20.64 1.42
N TYR A 66 -0.63 19.30 1.29
CA TYR A 66 0.56 18.45 1.23
C TYR A 66 1.41 18.75 -0.01
N ASP A 67 2.70 19.03 0.22
CA ASP A 67 3.69 19.14 -0.86
C ASP A 67 4.44 17.81 -1.05
N PHE A 68 4.31 17.24 -2.22
CA PHE A 68 4.95 15.99 -2.58
C PHE A 68 6.46 16.10 -2.86
N GLY A 69 7.05 17.31 -2.87
CA GLY A 69 8.44 17.54 -3.24
C GLY A 69 9.43 16.77 -2.38
N ALA A 70 9.26 16.79 -1.07
CA ALA A 70 10.14 16.07 -0.13
C ALA A 70 9.98 14.54 -0.26
N LEU A 71 8.76 14.04 -0.44
CA LEU A 71 8.51 12.61 -0.68
C LEU A 71 9.10 12.14 -2.02
N LYS A 72 9.01 12.97 -3.06
CA LYS A 72 9.65 12.71 -4.35
C LYS A 72 11.16 12.54 -4.18
N ALA A 73 11.82 13.45 -3.48
CA ALA A 73 13.25 13.37 -3.21
C ALA A 73 13.64 12.08 -2.45
N ALA A 74 12.84 11.65 -1.48
CA ALA A 74 13.05 10.39 -0.79
C ALA A 74 12.91 9.17 -1.73
N CYS A 75 11.93 9.18 -2.65
CA CYS A 75 11.72 8.12 -3.63
C CYS A 75 12.84 8.01 -4.67
N GLU A 76 13.62 9.06 -4.91
CA GLU A 76 14.76 9.03 -5.85
C GLU A 76 15.84 8.00 -5.47
N THR A 77 15.94 7.63 -4.19
CA THR A 77 16.84 6.57 -3.71
C THR A 77 16.54 5.21 -4.35
N PHE A 78 15.33 5.03 -4.89
CA PHE A 78 14.87 3.81 -5.58
C PHE A 78 14.83 3.95 -7.11
N LYS A 79 15.53 4.92 -7.70
CA LYS A 79 15.55 5.09 -9.16
C LYS A 79 16.10 3.89 -9.94
N ASN A 80 16.91 3.04 -9.29
CA ASN A 80 17.41 1.79 -9.83
C ASN A 80 16.29 0.78 -10.19
N LEU A 81 15.06 0.95 -9.71
CA LEU A 81 13.92 0.17 -10.16
C LEU A 81 13.65 0.35 -11.66
N LEU A 82 14.04 1.48 -12.23
CA LEU A 82 13.94 1.74 -13.67
C LEU A 82 14.90 0.87 -14.52
N ASP A 83 15.89 0.24 -13.91
CA ASP A 83 16.76 -0.73 -14.58
C ASP A 83 16.04 -2.07 -14.82
N LEU A 84 14.95 -2.30 -14.11
CA LEU A 84 14.08 -3.45 -14.31
C LEU A 84 13.12 -3.18 -15.47
N ASN A 85 13.32 -3.82 -16.60
CA ASN A 85 12.52 -3.60 -17.81
C ASN A 85 11.01 -3.67 -17.60
N LYS A 86 10.54 -4.65 -16.80
CA LYS A 86 9.11 -4.80 -16.50
C LYS A 86 8.57 -3.61 -15.68
N TYR A 87 9.33 -3.12 -14.71
CA TYR A 87 8.92 -1.99 -13.90
C TYR A 87 8.86 -0.70 -14.75
N ARG A 88 9.90 -0.43 -15.53
CA ARG A 88 9.95 0.72 -16.44
C ARG A 88 8.80 0.70 -17.46
N ASN A 89 8.54 -0.44 -18.08
CA ASN A 89 7.44 -0.58 -19.03
C ASN A 89 6.07 -0.28 -18.37
N ASN A 90 5.87 -0.65 -17.10
CA ASN A 90 4.65 -0.30 -16.37
C ASN A 90 4.54 1.21 -16.13
N ILE A 91 5.62 1.87 -15.73
CA ILE A 91 5.62 3.34 -15.58
C ILE A 91 5.24 4.02 -16.90
N ASP A 92 5.90 3.65 -18.00
CA ASP A 92 5.65 4.26 -19.31
C ASP A 92 4.22 3.99 -19.79
N TYR A 93 3.71 2.79 -19.54
CA TYR A 93 2.33 2.43 -19.84
C TYR A 93 1.34 3.29 -19.05
N HIS A 94 1.47 3.36 -17.72
CA HIS A 94 0.55 4.14 -16.88
C HIS A 94 0.64 5.63 -17.19
N ARG A 95 1.85 6.16 -17.41
CA ARG A 95 2.02 7.56 -17.83
C ARG A 95 1.28 7.86 -19.12
N ALA A 96 1.42 7.00 -20.14
CA ALA A 96 0.72 7.15 -21.40
C ALA A 96 -0.80 7.11 -21.21
N ILE A 97 -1.32 6.16 -20.45
CA ILE A 97 -2.76 6.03 -20.17
C ILE A 97 -3.30 7.26 -19.43
N PHE A 98 -2.58 7.79 -18.44
CA PHE A 98 -3.03 8.98 -17.71
C PHE A 98 -3.05 10.21 -18.60
N ILE A 99 -2.04 10.40 -19.46
CA ILE A 99 -1.99 11.49 -20.44
C ILE A 99 -3.14 11.37 -21.45
N MET A 100 -3.36 10.19 -22.02
CA MET A 100 -4.41 9.95 -23.02
C MET A 100 -5.81 10.19 -22.46
N ASN A 101 -6.02 9.87 -21.18
CA ASN A 101 -7.31 10.07 -20.50
C ASN A 101 -7.44 11.45 -19.82
N ASN A 102 -6.49 12.36 -20.04
CA ASN A 102 -6.43 13.66 -19.37
C ASN A 102 -6.57 13.56 -17.84
N ARG A 103 -6.04 12.48 -17.25
CA ARG A 103 -6.09 12.24 -15.81
C ARG A 103 -4.88 12.89 -15.13
N PRO A 104 -5.07 13.85 -14.21
CA PRO A 104 -3.96 14.47 -13.49
C PRO A 104 -3.19 13.42 -12.67
N PHE A 105 -1.87 13.53 -12.65
CA PHE A 105 -0.98 12.69 -11.84
C PHE A 105 0.28 13.46 -11.45
N VAL A 106 0.92 13.02 -10.38
CA VAL A 106 2.23 13.53 -9.95
C VAL A 106 3.30 12.54 -10.38
N ASP A 107 4.29 13.01 -11.16
CA ASP A 107 5.36 12.19 -11.70
C ASP A 107 6.65 12.33 -10.86
N PHE A 108 7.03 11.26 -10.17
CA PHE A 108 8.28 11.16 -9.42
C PHE A 108 9.44 10.63 -10.28
N GLY A 109 9.18 10.27 -11.54
CA GLY A 109 10.15 9.65 -12.43
C GLY A 109 10.16 8.13 -12.30
N ASN A 110 10.31 7.61 -11.09
CA ASN A 110 10.29 6.17 -10.78
C ASN A 110 8.99 5.68 -10.14
N LEU A 111 8.03 6.55 -9.92
CA LEU A 111 6.73 6.28 -9.34
C LEU A 111 5.73 7.32 -9.84
N LEU A 112 4.48 6.93 -10.06
CA LEU A 112 3.38 7.84 -10.39
C LEU A 112 2.38 7.88 -9.24
N LEU A 113 1.94 9.07 -8.85
CA LEU A 113 0.88 9.24 -7.86
C LEU A 113 -0.37 9.77 -8.55
N ILE A 114 -1.53 9.23 -8.16
CA ILE A 114 -2.80 9.60 -8.74
C ILE A 114 -3.86 9.78 -7.64
N GLU A 115 -4.64 10.85 -7.72
CA GLU A 115 -5.76 11.03 -6.83
C GLU A 115 -6.84 9.99 -7.11
N ASN A 116 -7.13 9.14 -6.11
CA ASN A 116 -8.06 8.03 -6.24
C ASN A 116 -8.49 7.51 -4.87
N GLU A 117 -9.76 7.17 -4.73
CA GLU A 117 -10.32 6.59 -3.50
C GLU A 117 -9.99 5.10 -3.33
N GLU A 118 -9.63 4.40 -4.40
CA GLU A 118 -9.27 2.98 -4.38
C GLU A 118 -8.01 2.71 -3.58
N THR A 119 -7.92 1.52 -2.98
CA THR A 119 -6.70 1.03 -2.33
C THR A 119 -5.81 0.23 -3.29
N ALA A 120 -6.45 -0.47 -4.24
CA ALA A 120 -5.74 -1.23 -5.25
C ALA A 120 -5.13 -0.30 -6.30
N THR A 121 -3.92 -0.62 -6.74
CA THR A 121 -3.22 0.14 -7.77
C THR A 121 -2.38 -0.77 -8.67
N GLY A 122 -1.96 -0.26 -9.81
CA GLY A 122 -1.03 -0.93 -10.71
C GLY A 122 0.42 -0.83 -10.22
N VAL A 123 1.28 -1.65 -10.79
CA VAL A 123 2.73 -1.57 -10.54
C VAL A 123 3.22 -0.17 -10.90
N SER A 124 4.10 0.40 -10.08
CA SER A 124 4.65 1.76 -10.24
C SER A 124 3.66 2.91 -10.09
N VAL A 125 2.48 2.65 -9.56
CA VAL A 125 1.46 3.66 -9.23
C VAL A 125 1.13 3.57 -7.75
N VAL A 126 0.95 4.71 -7.09
CA VAL A 126 0.41 4.83 -5.73
C VAL A 126 -0.76 5.79 -5.78
N ASN A 127 -1.87 5.40 -5.20
CA ASN A 127 -3.03 6.26 -5.07
C ASN A 127 -2.83 7.26 -3.93
N TYR A 128 -3.41 8.44 -4.00
CA TYR A 128 -3.49 9.33 -2.85
C TYR A 128 -4.90 9.92 -2.74
N GLN A 129 -5.24 10.30 -1.53
CA GLN A 129 -6.50 10.96 -1.21
C GLN A 129 -6.23 12.05 -0.17
N TYR A 130 -6.83 13.21 -0.40
CA TYR A 130 -6.80 14.27 0.58
C TYR A 130 -7.78 13.98 1.72
N TYR A 131 -7.40 14.36 2.94
CA TYR A 131 -8.29 14.38 4.09
C TYR A 131 -8.32 15.79 4.72
N GLU A 132 -9.42 16.13 5.36
CA GLU A 132 -9.56 17.36 6.15
C GLU A 132 -9.45 17.05 7.65
N ASP A 133 -10.02 15.93 8.07
CA ASP A 133 -9.97 15.47 9.44
C ASP A 133 -9.51 14.01 9.53
N LEU A 134 -8.73 13.71 10.56
CA LEU A 134 -8.26 12.34 10.82
C LEU A 134 -9.38 11.35 11.16
N SER A 135 -10.55 11.84 11.55
CA SER A 135 -11.74 11.00 11.76
C SER A 135 -12.20 10.32 10.47
N GLU A 136 -12.05 10.99 9.31
CA GLU A 136 -12.37 10.41 7.99
C GLU A 136 -11.44 9.22 7.69
N VAL A 137 -10.14 9.43 7.93
CA VAL A 137 -9.12 8.39 7.72
C VAL A 137 -9.36 7.21 8.66
N LYS A 138 -9.71 7.49 9.94
CA LYS A 138 -10.04 6.46 10.92
C LYS A 138 -11.26 5.65 10.50
N ALA A 139 -12.32 6.32 10.07
CA ALA A 139 -13.53 5.66 9.57
C ALA A 139 -13.24 4.77 8.36
N PHE A 140 -12.37 5.24 7.44
CA PHE A 140 -11.90 4.43 6.31
C PHE A 140 -11.12 3.19 6.78
N ILE A 141 -10.19 3.34 7.71
CA ILE A 141 -9.39 2.21 8.25
C ILE A 141 -10.31 1.18 8.91
N ASP A 142 -11.24 1.64 9.76
CA ASP A 142 -12.17 0.77 10.48
C ASP A 142 -13.09 0.00 9.51
N SER A 143 -13.58 0.67 8.45
CA SER A 143 -14.45 0.06 7.43
C SER A 143 -13.72 -0.93 6.51
N ASN A 144 -12.40 -0.77 6.35
CA ASN A 144 -11.58 -1.60 5.45
C ASN A 144 -10.62 -2.54 6.18
N LYS A 145 -10.77 -2.73 7.49
CA LYS A 145 -9.84 -3.48 8.34
C LYS A 145 -9.49 -4.87 7.80
N GLU A 146 -10.43 -5.57 7.20
CA GLU A 146 -10.21 -6.90 6.62
C GLU A 146 -9.41 -6.87 5.32
N ASN A 147 -9.46 -5.76 4.58
CA ASN A 147 -8.77 -5.55 3.31
C ASN A 147 -7.42 -4.86 3.47
N LEU A 148 -7.12 -4.35 4.67
CA LEU A 148 -5.86 -3.69 4.98
C LEU A 148 -4.90 -4.68 5.64
N GLN A 149 -3.66 -4.70 5.12
CA GLN A 149 -2.58 -5.49 5.70
C GLN A 149 -1.88 -4.72 6.82
N ILE A 150 -1.51 -3.48 6.56
CA ILE A 150 -0.94 -2.56 7.54
C ILE A 150 -1.37 -1.12 7.25
N VAL A 151 -1.34 -0.32 8.31
CA VAL A 151 -1.42 1.13 8.25
C VAL A 151 -0.10 1.70 8.76
N VAL A 152 0.55 2.55 7.96
CA VAL A 152 1.83 3.17 8.29
C VAL A 152 1.59 4.64 8.63
N SER A 153 1.98 5.07 9.82
CA SER A 153 1.88 6.48 10.24
C SER A 153 2.65 6.73 11.55
N ASN A 154 3.08 7.97 11.75
CA ASN A 154 3.54 8.45 13.05
C ASN A 154 2.43 9.15 13.85
N LEU A 155 1.24 9.31 13.27
CA LEU A 155 0.07 9.85 13.95
C LEU A 155 -0.49 8.85 14.97
N PRO A 156 -1.16 9.31 16.05
CA PRO A 156 -1.69 8.43 17.09
C PRO A 156 -2.96 7.69 16.63
N LEU A 157 -2.84 6.87 15.58
CA LEU A 157 -3.89 6.03 15.06
C LEU A 157 -3.73 4.59 15.58
N ILE A 158 -4.85 3.93 15.88
CA ILE A 158 -4.84 2.57 16.41
C ILE A 158 -4.31 1.59 15.34
N GLY A 159 -3.35 0.74 15.72
CA GLY A 159 -2.82 -0.33 14.86
C GLY A 159 -1.85 0.13 13.78
N THR A 160 -1.31 1.34 13.89
CA THR A 160 -0.35 1.86 12.91
C THR A 160 1.07 1.33 13.13
N ASN A 161 1.78 1.09 12.03
CA ASN A 161 3.22 0.88 12.02
C ASN A 161 3.93 2.21 11.75
N LYS A 162 5.14 2.40 12.29
CA LYS A 162 5.98 3.55 11.95
C LYS A 162 6.47 3.45 10.51
N TYR A 163 6.77 4.60 9.89
CA TYR A 163 7.38 4.65 8.56
C TYR A 163 8.68 3.84 8.51
N GLY A 164 8.89 3.11 7.42
CA GLY A 164 10.05 2.22 7.22
C GLY A 164 9.95 0.88 7.95
N LYS A 165 8.86 0.60 8.66
CA LYS A 165 8.61 -0.66 9.35
C LYS A 165 7.57 -1.56 8.68
N GLY A 166 6.97 -1.09 7.61
CA GLY A 166 5.94 -1.82 6.86
C GLY A 166 6.41 -3.20 6.40
N GLN A 167 7.64 -3.30 5.94
CA GLN A 167 8.23 -4.55 5.44
C GLN A 167 8.96 -5.38 6.52
N GLN A 168 8.82 -5.02 7.80
CA GLN A 168 9.48 -5.68 8.91
C GLN A 168 8.44 -6.20 9.91
N PRO A 169 7.67 -7.28 9.57
CA PRO A 169 6.72 -7.87 10.50
C PRO A 169 7.43 -8.40 11.75
N ARG A 170 6.78 -8.30 12.88
CA ARG A 170 7.24 -8.92 14.12
C ARG A 170 7.00 -10.42 14.06
N ILE A 171 7.71 -11.20 14.86
CA ILE A 171 7.58 -12.66 14.85
C ILE A 171 6.20 -13.14 15.31
N GLU A 172 5.49 -12.31 16.08
CA GLU A 172 4.13 -12.59 16.55
C GLU A 172 3.05 -12.12 15.56
N GLU A 173 3.43 -11.43 14.49
CA GLU A 173 2.49 -10.99 13.44
C GLU A 173 2.27 -12.11 12.43
N PHE A 174 1.25 -12.92 12.65
CA PHE A 174 0.86 -13.95 11.70
C PHE A 174 0.31 -13.33 10.40
N ALA A 175 0.60 -13.98 9.27
CA ALA A 175 0.04 -13.55 7.99
C ALA A 175 -1.49 -13.53 8.05
N ASP A 176 -2.09 -12.38 7.73
CA ASP A 176 -3.53 -12.10 7.80
C ASP A 176 -4.13 -12.28 9.21
N GLY A 177 -3.30 -12.19 10.25
CA GLY A 177 -3.73 -12.37 11.64
C GLY A 177 -4.10 -13.82 12.01
N VAL A 178 -3.82 -14.79 11.15
CA VAL A 178 -4.18 -16.20 11.36
C VAL A 178 -2.98 -17.01 11.82
N ASP A 179 -3.01 -17.49 13.07
CA ASP A 179 -2.08 -18.50 13.57
C ASP A 179 -2.41 -19.86 12.94
N THR A 180 -1.74 -20.15 11.83
CA THR A 180 -1.95 -21.37 11.04
C THR A 180 -1.66 -22.64 11.85
N MET A 181 -0.67 -22.62 12.75
CA MET A 181 -0.34 -23.80 13.57
C MET A 181 -1.41 -24.06 14.62
N LYS A 182 -1.90 -23.01 15.27
CA LYS A 182 -3.01 -23.13 16.23
C LYS A 182 -4.28 -23.62 15.52
N TRP A 183 -4.55 -23.09 14.34
CA TRP A 183 -5.70 -23.51 13.53
C TRP A 183 -5.57 -25.00 13.12
N LEU A 184 -4.42 -25.44 12.62
CA LEU A 184 -4.18 -26.86 12.28
C LEU A 184 -4.38 -27.81 13.47
N ASN A 185 -3.96 -27.39 14.66
CA ASN A 185 -4.14 -28.18 15.87
C ASN A 185 -5.59 -28.20 16.39
N SER A 186 -6.49 -27.40 15.82
CA SER A 186 -7.92 -27.34 16.17
C SER A 186 -8.82 -28.15 15.23
N LEU A 187 -8.25 -28.76 14.18
CA LEU A 187 -8.93 -29.64 13.25
C LEU A 187 -9.05 -31.06 13.79
#